data_402216e42ac0388182dc2f22c363eb36
#
_entry.id   402216e42ac0388182dc2f22c363eb36
#
_cell.length_a   1.000
_cell.length_b   1.000
_cell.length_c   1.000
_cell.angle_alpha   90.00
_cell.angle_beta   90.00
_cell.angle_gamma   90.00
#
_symmetry.space_group_name_H-M   'P 1'
#
loop_
_entity.id
_entity.type
_entity.pdbx_description
1 polymer ?
#
loop_
_entity_poly.entity_id
_entity_poly.type
_entity_poly.pdbx_seq_one_letter_code
_entity_poly.pdbx_strand_id
1 'polypeptide(L)'
;TMMTMAVPLVSVYSSQKNPVFNAVLLAGRLRFNAPILLSRQEGMRRALKALKDGYPFYYLPDMDFGARDAIFAPFFGVPAATITGLSRLARATGARIVPVITRMTADGYEVELRPPWQGYPGESVEADTARMNAFIEDEVRKMPEQYYWVHRRFKTRPQGEKKPY
;
A
#
# COMPACT_ATOMS: atom_id res chain seq x y z
N THR A 1 0.97 -12.33 -4.29
CA THR A 1 0.98 -13.82 -4.40
C THR A 1 2.13 -14.45 -3.61
N MET A 2 3.39 -13.98 -3.75
CA MET A 2 4.53 -14.57 -3.01
C MET A 2 4.36 -14.51 -1.49
N MET A 3 3.90 -13.39 -0.94
CA MET A 3 3.62 -13.27 0.50
C MET A 3 2.55 -14.25 0.98
N THR A 4 1.51 -14.51 0.16
CA THR A 4 0.45 -15.48 0.50
C THR A 4 0.93 -16.92 0.46
N MET A 5 2.08 -17.22 -0.14
CA MET A 5 2.70 -18.56 -0.07
C MET A 5 3.31 -18.85 1.29
N ALA A 6 3.72 -17.81 2.02
CA ALA A 6 4.36 -17.97 3.33
C ALA A 6 3.34 -17.93 4.49
N VAL A 7 2.39 -17.00 4.46
CA VAL A 7 1.43 -16.79 5.56
C VAL A 7 0.05 -16.39 5.02
N PRO A 8 -1.04 -16.76 5.72
CA PRO A 8 -2.34 -16.17 5.43
C PRO A 8 -2.30 -14.68 5.75
N LEU A 9 -2.73 -13.85 4.82
CA LEU A 9 -2.73 -12.41 5.01
C LEU A 9 -4.05 -11.78 4.57
N VAL A 10 -4.29 -10.59 5.05
CA VAL A 10 -5.41 -9.74 4.62
C VAL A 10 -4.95 -8.87 3.46
N SER A 11 -5.76 -8.77 2.42
CA SER A 11 -5.51 -7.88 1.29
C SER A 11 -6.80 -7.23 0.81
N VAL A 12 -6.73 -5.96 0.42
CA VAL A 12 -7.85 -5.26 -0.21
C VAL A 12 -7.73 -5.35 -1.73
N TYR A 13 -8.84 -5.59 -2.39
CA TYR A 13 -8.92 -5.61 -3.84
C TYR A 13 -10.06 -4.74 -4.37
N SER A 14 -9.95 -4.34 -5.63
CA SER A 14 -11.05 -3.70 -6.37
C SER A 14 -11.65 -4.71 -7.32
N SER A 15 -12.97 -4.89 -7.23
CA SER A 15 -13.70 -5.76 -8.17
C SER A 15 -13.59 -5.19 -9.59
N GLN A 16 -13.39 -6.07 -10.55
CA GLN A 16 -13.31 -5.72 -11.96
C GLN A 16 -14.71 -5.73 -12.59
N LYS A 17 -14.93 -4.83 -13.56
CA LYS A 17 -16.22 -4.75 -14.26
C LYS A 17 -16.52 -6.00 -15.09
N ASN A 18 -15.50 -6.60 -15.69
CA ASN A 18 -15.64 -7.86 -16.41
C ASN A 18 -15.70 -9.02 -15.43
N PRO A 19 -16.81 -9.79 -15.35
CA PRO A 19 -16.96 -10.85 -14.35
C PRO A 19 -15.99 -12.01 -14.56
N VAL A 20 -15.66 -12.37 -15.80
CA VAL A 20 -14.71 -13.44 -16.11
C VAL A 20 -13.31 -13.05 -15.63
N PHE A 21 -12.87 -11.84 -15.98
CA PHE A 21 -11.56 -11.31 -15.53
C PHE A 21 -11.50 -11.20 -14.01
N ASN A 22 -12.58 -10.74 -13.38
CA ASN A 22 -12.67 -10.70 -11.93
C ASN A 22 -12.54 -12.09 -11.29
N ALA A 23 -13.20 -13.09 -11.82
CA ALA A 23 -13.13 -14.47 -11.33
C ALA A 23 -11.69 -15.04 -11.43
N VAL A 24 -11.00 -14.81 -12.56
CA VAL A 24 -9.61 -15.24 -12.76
C VAL A 24 -8.68 -14.57 -11.75
N LEU A 25 -8.81 -13.25 -11.55
CA LEU A 25 -8.01 -12.52 -10.57
C LEU A 25 -8.25 -13.00 -9.12
N LEU A 26 -9.51 -13.27 -8.76
CA LEU A 26 -9.86 -13.79 -7.44
C LEU A 26 -9.30 -15.21 -7.25
N ALA A 27 -9.44 -16.09 -8.22
CA ALA A 27 -8.87 -17.44 -8.18
C ALA A 27 -7.35 -17.39 -7.98
N GLY A 28 -6.65 -16.50 -8.70
CA GLY A 28 -5.23 -16.30 -8.55
C GLY A 28 -4.81 -15.78 -7.15
N ARG A 29 -5.66 -14.93 -6.54
CA ARG A 29 -5.42 -14.41 -5.18
C ARG A 29 -5.67 -15.43 -4.08
N LEU A 30 -6.68 -16.28 -4.25
CA LEU A 30 -7.07 -17.33 -3.31
C LEU A 30 -6.20 -18.59 -3.40
N ARG A 31 -5.26 -18.62 -4.34
CA ARG A 31 -4.49 -19.82 -4.69
C ARG A 31 -3.65 -20.40 -3.56
N PHE A 32 -3.20 -19.57 -2.61
CA PHE A 32 -2.30 -19.98 -1.53
C PHE A 32 -2.80 -19.51 -0.16
N ASN A 33 -2.69 -20.37 0.85
CA ASN A 33 -2.91 -20.08 2.27
C ASN A 33 -4.20 -19.33 2.62
N ALA A 34 -5.27 -19.51 1.83
CA ALA A 34 -6.60 -18.94 2.08
C ALA A 34 -6.57 -17.49 2.61
N PRO A 35 -6.04 -16.51 1.85
CA PRO A 35 -5.96 -15.13 2.30
C PRO A 35 -7.36 -14.55 2.53
N ILE A 36 -7.46 -13.61 3.46
CA ILE A 36 -8.69 -12.84 3.69
C ILE A 36 -8.75 -11.71 2.67
N LEU A 37 -9.57 -11.86 1.65
CA LEU A 37 -9.77 -10.82 0.63
C LEU A 37 -10.93 -9.92 1.01
N LEU A 38 -10.65 -8.62 1.12
CA LEU A 38 -11.63 -7.59 1.43
C LEU A 38 -11.86 -6.74 0.16
N SER A 39 -13.11 -6.56 -0.22
CA SER A 39 -13.43 -5.58 -1.26
C SER A 39 -13.34 -4.16 -0.70
N ARG A 40 -13.02 -3.18 -1.55
CA ARG A 40 -12.99 -1.76 -1.14
C ARG A 40 -14.33 -1.28 -0.58
N GLN A 41 -15.44 -1.88 -1.00
CA GLN A 41 -16.79 -1.55 -0.57
C GLN A 41 -17.09 -2.02 0.86
N GLU A 42 -16.44 -3.09 1.33
CA GLU A 42 -16.65 -3.64 2.67
C GLU A 42 -16.06 -2.74 3.79
N GLY A 43 -15.26 -1.76 3.41
CA GLY A 43 -14.67 -0.80 4.33
C GLY A 43 -13.58 -1.36 5.23
N MET A 44 -12.99 -0.48 6.04
CA MET A 44 -11.81 -0.79 6.87
C MET A 44 -12.12 -1.57 8.15
N ARG A 45 -13.40 -1.72 8.53
CA ARG A 45 -13.76 -2.42 9.79
C ARG A 45 -13.28 -3.87 9.82
N ARG A 46 -13.43 -4.59 8.70
CA ARG A 46 -12.96 -5.99 8.59
C ARG A 46 -11.44 -6.07 8.62
N ALA A 47 -10.74 -5.13 8.00
CA ALA A 47 -9.28 -5.04 8.06
C ALA A 47 -8.79 -4.80 9.49
N LEU A 48 -9.43 -3.84 10.22
CA LEU A 48 -9.14 -3.57 11.63
C LEU A 48 -9.36 -4.82 12.52
N LYS A 49 -10.46 -5.53 12.29
CA LYS A 49 -10.73 -6.77 13.03
C LYS A 49 -9.65 -7.81 12.76
N ALA A 50 -9.33 -8.08 11.51
CA ALA A 50 -8.33 -9.07 11.15
C ALA A 50 -6.93 -8.72 11.69
N LEU A 51 -6.52 -7.44 11.66
CA LEU A 51 -5.28 -6.99 12.30
C LEU A 51 -5.26 -7.26 13.81
N LYS A 52 -6.38 -7.00 14.50
CA LYS A 52 -6.52 -7.29 15.95
C LYS A 52 -6.51 -8.79 16.24
N ASP A 53 -7.01 -9.60 15.32
CA ASP A 53 -6.97 -11.07 15.39
C ASP A 53 -5.57 -11.64 15.02
N GLY A 54 -4.57 -10.77 14.72
CA GLY A 54 -3.18 -11.15 14.49
C GLY A 54 -2.83 -11.46 13.03
N TYR A 55 -3.74 -11.24 12.07
CA TYR A 55 -3.44 -11.44 10.66
C TYR A 55 -2.61 -10.28 10.11
N PRO A 56 -1.53 -10.54 9.35
CA PRO A 56 -0.80 -9.49 8.65
C PRO A 56 -1.66 -8.89 7.53
N PHE A 57 -1.60 -7.57 7.38
CA PHE A 57 -2.33 -6.84 6.34
C PHE A 57 -1.36 -6.34 5.26
N TYR A 58 -1.53 -6.83 4.03
CA TYR A 58 -0.77 -6.37 2.88
C TYR A 58 -1.33 -5.03 2.40
N TYR A 59 -0.57 -3.98 2.59
CA TYR A 59 -0.97 -2.60 2.33
C TYR A 59 -0.06 -1.95 1.28
N LEU A 60 -0.66 -1.33 0.26
CA LEU A 60 0.01 -0.58 -0.80
C LEU A 60 -0.31 0.91 -0.62
N PRO A 61 0.60 1.70 -0.04
CA PRO A 61 0.31 3.07 0.39
C PRO A 61 0.53 4.15 -0.67
N ASP A 62 1.23 3.86 -1.75
CA ASP A 62 1.77 4.81 -2.70
C ASP A 62 0.81 5.22 -3.84
N MET A 63 -0.43 4.78 -3.79
CA MET A 63 -1.43 5.08 -4.80
C MET A 63 -2.13 6.42 -4.55
N ASP A 64 -2.30 7.25 -5.58
CA ASP A 64 -3.14 8.44 -5.53
C ASP A 64 -4.61 8.05 -5.74
N PHE A 65 -5.43 8.15 -4.70
CA PHE A 65 -6.87 7.87 -4.73
C PHE A 65 -7.73 9.15 -4.75
N GLY A 66 -7.14 10.31 -5.02
CA GLY A 66 -7.80 11.60 -4.97
C GLY A 66 -7.58 12.32 -3.64
N ALA A 67 -8.21 13.48 -3.49
CA ALA A 67 -8.03 14.32 -2.29
C ALA A 67 -8.80 13.81 -1.06
N ARG A 68 -9.79 12.93 -1.26
CA ARG A 68 -10.58 12.40 -0.14
C ARG A 68 -9.72 11.50 0.75
N ASP A 69 -9.72 11.76 2.05
CA ASP A 69 -8.94 11.02 3.07
C ASP A 69 -7.43 11.04 2.84
N ALA A 70 -6.93 11.97 2.02
CA ALA A 70 -5.53 12.16 1.71
C ALA A 70 -5.01 13.48 2.29
N ILE A 71 -3.71 13.52 2.52
CA ILE A 71 -2.94 14.74 2.76
C ILE A 71 -1.94 14.94 1.62
N PHE A 72 -1.48 16.16 1.43
CA PHE A 72 -0.38 16.44 0.52
C PHE A 72 0.94 16.29 1.25
N ALA A 73 1.56 15.12 1.11
CA ALA A 73 2.89 14.84 1.66
C ALA A 73 3.94 14.90 0.54
N PRO A 74 5.21 15.27 0.85
CA PRO A 74 6.28 15.28 -0.14
C PRO A 74 6.49 13.90 -0.77
N PHE A 75 6.70 13.88 -2.09
CA PHE A 75 7.17 12.73 -2.84
C PHE A 75 8.04 13.24 -4.00
N PHE A 76 9.34 12.92 -4.00
CA PHE A 76 10.35 13.54 -4.87
C PHE A 76 10.29 15.08 -4.88
N GLY A 77 10.13 15.68 -3.70
CA GLY A 77 10.05 17.13 -3.53
C GLY A 77 8.73 17.76 -4.00
N VAL A 78 7.79 16.97 -4.51
CA VAL A 78 6.48 17.44 -5.02
C VAL A 78 5.37 17.03 -4.06
N PRO A 79 4.44 17.94 -3.67
CA PRO A 79 3.28 17.57 -2.87
C PRO A 79 2.43 16.52 -3.58
N ALA A 80 2.29 15.33 -3.02
CA ALA A 80 1.53 14.24 -3.59
C ALA A 80 0.38 13.83 -2.66
N ALA A 81 -0.83 13.71 -3.21
CA ALA A 81 -1.98 13.26 -2.45
C ALA A 81 -1.74 11.83 -1.96
N THR A 82 -1.63 11.66 -0.65
CA THR A 82 -1.26 10.40 0.00
C THR A 82 -2.27 10.06 1.08
N ILE A 83 -2.85 8.86 1.00
CA ILE A 83 -3.79 8.39 2.02
C ILE A 83 -3.09 8.14 3.35
N THR A 84 -3.75 8.51 4.43
CA THR A 84 -3.20 8.41 5.80
C THR A 84 -3.48 7.06 6.47
N GLY A 85 -3.99 6.10 5.71
CA GLY A 85 -4.49 4.83 6.24
C GLY A 85 -3.45 4.01 6.99
N LEU A 86 -2.17 4.03 6.58
CA LEU A 86 -1.12 3.26 7.23
C LEU A 86 -0.92 3.70 8.69
N SER A 87 -0.73 5.02 8.92
CA SER A 87 -0.58 5.59 10.26
C SER A 87 -1.83 5.35 11.12
N ARG A 88 -3.01 5.60 10.56
CA ARG A 88 -4.28 5.41 11.28
C ARG A 88 -4.52 3.96 11.69
N LEU A 89 -4.21 3.00 10.82
CA LEU A 89 -4.32 1.58 11.12
C LEU A 89 -3.34 1.17 12.22
N ALA A 90 -2.07 1.57 12.11
CA ALA A 90 -1.06 1.29 13.12
C ALA A 90 -1.46 1.85 14.50
N ARG A 91 -1.96 3.11 14.57
CA ARG A 91 -2.47 3.72 15.80
C ARG A 91 -3.65 2.97 16.41
N ALA A 92 -4.59 2.54 15.57
CA ALA A 92 -5.82 1.89 16.03
C ALA A 92 -5.64 0.44 16.48
N THR A 93 -4.57 -0.22 16.03
CA THR A 93 -4.37 -1.66 16.26
C THR A 93 -3.08 -2.02 17.00
N GLY A 94 -2.12 -1.10 17.10
CA GLY A 94 -0.77 -1.39 17.57
C GLY A 94 0.06 -2.23 16.60
N ALA A 95 -0.39 -2.42 15.36
CA ALA A 95 0.32 -3.20 14.36
C ALA A 95 1.67 -2.58 14.01
N ARG A 96 2.70 -3.41 13.93
CA ARG A 96 4.04 -3.02 13.46
C ARG A 96 4.06 -2.95 11.95
N ILE A 97 4.79 -1.98 11.41
CA ILE A 97 4.98 -1.81 9.97
C ILE A 97 6.25 -2.54 9.57
N VAL A 98 6.10 -3.53 8.70
CA VAL A 98 7.21 -4.28 8.10
C VAL A 98 7.25 -3.92 6.61
N PRO A 99 8.25 -3.15 6.15
CA PRO A 99 8.40 -2.87 4.73
C PRO A 99 8.71 -4.14 3.95
N VAL A 100 8.09 -4.27 2.79
CA VAL A 100 8.30 -5.39 1.87
C VAL A 100 8.68 -4.83 0.51
N ILE A 101 9.86 -5.18 0.03
CA ILE A 101 10.37 -4.76 -1.27
C ILE A 101 10.34 -5.93 -2.21
N THR A 102 9.74 -5.75 -3.36
CA THR A 102 9.73 -6.75 -4.44
C THR A 102 10.56 -6.23 -5.60
N ARG A 103 11.51 -7.02 -6.05
CA ARG A 103 12.35 -6.75 -7.23
C ARG A 103 12.15 -7.82 -8.27
N MET A 104 12.03 -7.41 -9.52
CA MET A 104 12.14 -8.31 -10.65
C MET A 104 13.63 -8.50 -10.97
N THR A 105 14.05 -9.75 -11.11
CA THR A 105 15.41 -10.15 -11.46
C THR A 105 15.43 -10.86 -12.80
N ALA A 106 16.60 -11.19 -13.31
CA ALA A 106 16.71 -11.97 -14.56
C ALA A 106 16.00 -13.32 -14.48
N ASP A 107 16.02 -13.95 -13.31
CA ASP A 107 15.50 -15.30 -13.10
C ASP A 107 14.11 -15.34 -12.42
N GLY A 108 13.50 -14.17 -12.14
CA GLY A 108 12.20 -14.12 -11.50
C GLY A 108 11.97 -12.92 -10.59
N TYR A 109 11.59 -13.17 -9.34
CA TYR A 109 11.30 -12.12 -8.36
C TYR A 109 11.97 -12.41 -7.03
N GLU A 110 12.53 -11.38 -6.44
CA GLU A 110 13.02 -11.36 -5.08
C GLU A 110 12.05 -10.57 -4.19
N VAL A 111 11.74 -11.10 -3.01
CA VAL A 111 10.93 -10.41 -2.00
C VAL A 111 11.75 -10.28 -0.74
N GLU A 112 12.06 -9.06 -0.37
CA GLU A 112 12.82 -8.71 0.82
C GLU A 112 11.91 -8.14 1.91
N LEU A 113 11.91 -8.73 3.10
CA LEU A 113 11.27 -8.18 4.28
C LEU A 113 12.31 -7.40 5.08
N ARG A 114 12.06 -6.11 5.29
CA ARG A 114 12.91 -5.26 6.13
C ARG A 114 12.54 -5.41 7.61
N PRO A 115 13.43 -5.05 8.54
CA PRO A 115 13.08 -4.94 9.95
C PRO A 115 11.88 -4.04 10.18
N PRO A 116 11.03 -4.34 11.18
CA PRO A 116 9.91 -3.49 11.54
C PRO A 116 10.36 -2.06 11.88
N TRP A 117 9.62 -1.07 11.41
CA TRP A 117 9.92 0.32 11.74
C TRP A 117 9.82 0.58 13.23
N GLN A 118 10.88 1.17 13.79
CA GLN A 118 10.88 1.65 15.17
C GLN A 118 10.24 3.04 15.25
N GLY A 119 9.52 3.32 16.35
CA GLY A 119 8.86 4.61 16.55
C GLY A 119 7.79 4.93 15.49
N TYR A 120 7.07 3.91 15.02
CA TYR A 120 5.95 4.08 14.11
C TYR A 120 4.70 3.39 14.70
N PRO A 121 3.54 4.05 14.78
CA PRO A 121 3.30 5.45 14.40
C PRO A 121 4.04 6.43 15.33
N GLY A 122 4.46 7.57 14.75
CA GLY A 122 5.17 8.63 15.47
C GLY A 122 4.22 9.66 16.09
N GLU A 123 4.60 10.95 16.11
CA GLU A 123 3.84 12.02 16.78
C GLU A 123 2.56 12.41 16.00
N SER A 124 2.65 12.49 14.67
CA SER A 124 1.53 12.93 13.84
C SER A 124 1.33 12.04 12.61
N VAL A 125 0.10 12.05 12.10
CA VAL A 125 -0.26 11.35 10.85
C VAL A 125 0.49 11.93 9.66
N GLU A 126 0.75 13.23 9.68
CA GLU A 126 1.49 13.97 8.65
C GLU A 126 2.95 13.53 8.61
N ALA A 127 3.62 13.50 9.76
CA ALA A 127 5.01 13.05 9.88
C ALA A 127 5.16 11.56 9.48
N ASP A 128 4.24 10.72 9.93
CA ASP A 128 4.19 9.30 9.56
C ASP A 128 4.06 9.11 8.04
N THR A 129 3.17 9.89 7.41
CA THR A 129 2.93 9.81 5.97
C THR A 129 4.13 10.33 5.17
N ALA A 130 4.76 11.39 5.62
CA ALA A 130 5.99 11.91 5.00
C ALA A 130 7.14 10.90 5.12
N ARG A 131 7.32 10.27 6.30
CA ARG A 131 8.31 9.20 6.51
C ARG A 131 8.08 8.01 5.59
N MET A 132 6.83 7.60 5.42
CA MET A 132 6.45 6.53 4.49
C MET A 132 6.83 6.90 3.05
N ASN A 133 6.48 8.11 2.59
CA ASN A 133 6.84 8.57 1.25
C ASN A 133 8.36 8.61 1.05
N ALA A 134 9.11 9.15 2.00
CA ALA A 134 10.57 9.20 1.94
C ALA A 134 11.20 7.79 1.81
N PHE A 135 10.69 6.83 2.57
CA PHE A 135 11.12 5.44 2.43
C PHE A 135 10.86 4.88 1.02
N ILE A 136 9.66 5.13 0.48
CA ILE A 136 9.33 4.68 -0.88
C ILE A 136 10.21 5.36 -1.92
N GLU A 137 10.48 6.67 -1.79
CA GLU A 137 11.41 7.38 -2.66
C GLU A 137 12.81 6.74 -2.68
N ASP A 138 13.34 6.40 -1.50
CA ASP A 138 14.66 5.78 -1.39
C ASP A 138 14.72 4.41 -2.07
N GLU A 139 13.65 3.61 -1.98
CA GLU A 139 13.59 2.34 -2.70
C GLU A 139 13.39 2.53 -4.21
N VAL A 140 12.58 3.51 -4.63
CA VAL A 140 12.39 3.85 -6.05
C VAL A 140 13.69 4.34 -6.69
N ARG A 141 14.52 5.14 -5.99
CA ARG A 141 15.82 5.58 -6.52
C ARG A 141 16.78 4.43 -6.82
N LYS A 142 16.64 3.30 -6.13
CA LYS A 142 17.48 2.10 -6.36
C LYS A 142 17.06 1.29 -7.58
N MET A 143 15.78 1.39 -8.00
CA MET A 143 15.19 0.64 -9.11
C MET A 143 14.07 1.43 -9.80
N PRO A 144 14.37 2.63 -10.34
CA PRO A 144 13.35 3.53 -10.86
C PRO A 144 12.55 2.95 -12.02
N GLU A 145 13.13 2.05 -12.80
CA GLU A 145 12.49 1.34 -13.91
C GLU A 145 11.42 0.35 -13.46
N GLN A 146 11.42 -0.06 -12.19
CA GLN A 146 10.45 -1.02 -11.65
C GLN A 146 9.30 -0.35 -10.90
N TYR A 147 9.33 0.98 -10.75
CA TYR A 147 8.22 1.69 -10.14
C TYR A 147 7.07 1.89 -11.13
N TYR A 148 5.84 1.76 -10.65
CA TYR A 148 4.64 1.82 -11.49
C TYR A 148 4.26 3.26 -11.86
N TRP A 149 5.06 3.95 -12.68
CA TRP A 149 4.87 5.35 -13.09
C TRP A 149 3.56 5.63 -13.83
N VAL A 150 2.99 4.65 -14.54
CA VAL A 150 1.70 4.78 -15.25
C VAL A 150 0.52 5.06 -14.32
N HIS A 151 0.69 4.87 -13.01
CA HIS A 151 -0.30 5.21 -12.00
C HIS A 151 -0.61 6.72 -11.93
N ARG A 152 0.23 7.58 -12.47
CA ARG A 152 0.10 9.05 -12.37
C ARG A 152 0.04 9.52 -10.91
N ARG A 153 1.14 9.30 -10.17
CA ARG A 153 1.26 9.56 -8.72
C ARG A 153 0.92 11.00 -8.31
N PHE A 154 1.02 11.97 -9.23
CA PHE A 154 0.79 13.39 -9.00
C PHE A 154 -0.47 13.92 -9.68
N LYS A 155 -1.43 13.07 -10.04
CA LYS A 155 -2.66 13.49 -10.75
C LYS A 155 -3.58 14.39 -9.91
N THR A 156 -3.56 14.22 -8.57
CA THR A 156 -4.29 15.08 -7.62
C THR A 156 -3.34 16.14 -7.10
N ARG A 157 -3.69 17.41 -7.31
CA ARG A 157 -2.86 18.56 -6.92
C ARG A 157 -3.53 19.38 -5.83
N PRO A 158 -2.74 20.10 -5.00
CA PRO A 158 -3.26 21.17 -4.18
C PRO A 158 -4.07 22.18 -5.00
N GLN A 159 -5.00 22.85 -4.33
CA GLN A 159 -5.83 23.87 -4.99
C GLN A 159 -4.95 24.96 -5.63
N GLY A 160 -5.23 25.31 -6.88
CA GLY A 160 -4.48 26.32 -7.63
C GLY A 160 -3.23 25.81 -8.36
N GLU A 161 -2.79 24.59 -8.11
CA GLU A 161 -1.63 24.01 -8.83
C GLU A 161 -2.04 23.33 -10.14
N LYS A 162 -1.19 23.47 -11.16
CA LYS A 162 -1.38 22.80 -12.46
C LYS A 162 -1.12 21.29 -12.34
N LYS A 163 -1.90 20.50 -13.07
CA LYS A 163 -1.65 19.07 -13.22
C LYS A 163 -0.43 18.86 -14.11
N PRO A 164 0.49 17.94 -13.74
CA PRO A 164 1.68 17.66 -14.52
C PRO A 164 1.41 16.81 -15.79
N TYR A 165 0.21 16.25 -15.93
CA TYR A 165 -0.25 15.44 -17.07
C TYR A 165 -1.74 15.54 -17.29
#